data_d2fa5d56432eed73ff85848b2ea86cde
#
_entry.id   d2fa5d56432eed73ff85848b2ea86cde
#
_cell.length_a   1.000
_cell.length_b   1.000
_cell.length_c   1.000
_cell.angle_alpha   90.00
_cell.angle_beta   90.00
_cell.angle_gamma   90.00
#
_symmetry.space_group_name_H-M   'P 1'
#
loop_
_entity.id
_entity.type
_entity.pdbx_description
1 polymer ?
#
loop_
_entity_poly.entity_id
_entity_poly.type
_entity_poly.pdbx_seq_one_letter_code
_entity_poly.pdbx_strand_id
1 'polypeptide(L)'
;MTRRHYMLAALLAAAPAVAMAQRPAAAPPPRPEAFEALIRCRAIAEPEARLQCFDAAAAALQTAQERREVVVIDRQQVREGRRRLFGLALPRIPIFGGGDDDEEENEADRVDTVEGVVASASQDSLGHWMVVLQDGAAWIQVDNNRLALRPRPGQRIVINRAALGSFMMRVNNQPGIRVRRTR
;
A
#
# COMPACT_ATOMS: atom_id res chain seq x y z
N MET A 1 34.14 65.83 34.62
CA MET A 1 33.79 65.29 33.30
C MET A 1 34.30 63.82 33.24
N THR A 2 33.45 62.86 33.62
CA THR A 2 33.84 61.44 33.78
C THR A 2 33.03 60.65 32.77
N ARG A 3 33.72 60.18 31.69
CA ARG A 3 33.15 59.27 30.67
C ARG A 3 33.11 57.84 31.21
N ARG A 4 31.91 57.32 31.45
CA ARG A 4 31.63 55.89 31.74
C ARG A 4 31.59 55.09 30.44
N HIS A 5 32.50 54.18 30.25
CA HIS A 5 32.51 53.20 29.18
C HIS A 5 31.67 52.01 29.62
N TYR A 6 30.54 51.73 28.93
CA TYR A 6 29.76 50.52 29.06
C TYR A 6 30.35 49.50 28.10
N MET A 7 31.00 48.46 28.64
CA MET A 7 31.34 47.25 27.88
C MET A 7 30.08 46.37 27.76
N LEU A 8 29.57 46.24 26.53
CA LEU A 8 28.58 45.22 26.20
C LEU A 8 29.30 43.87 25.99
N ALA A 9 29.11 42.93 26.93
CA ALA A 9 29.52 41.54 26.77
C ALA A 9 28.45 40.81 25.93
N ALA A 10 28.76 40.44 24.67
CA ALA A 10 27.93 39.58 23.82
C ALA A 10 28.14 38.12 24.24
N LEU A 11 27.13 37.52 24.86
CA LEU A 11 27.04 36.06 25.08
C LEU A 11 26.66 35.38 23.76
N LEU A 12 27.59 34.68 23.11
CA LEU A 12 27.28 33.72 22.04
C LEU A 12 26.71 32.45 22.68
N ALA A 13 25.44 32.21 22.50
CA ALA A 13 24.78 30.94 22.81
C ALA A 13 25.08 29.93 21.70
N ALA A 14 25.95 28.96 21.97
CA ALA A 14 26.19 27.82 21.10
C ALA A 14 25.02 26.82 21.22
N ALA A 15 24.16 26.75 20.19
CA ALA A 15 23.14 25.73 20.13
C ALA A 15 23.74 24.37 19.72
N PRO A 16 23.47 23.27 20.43
CA PRO A 16 23.92 21.95 20.01
C PRO A 16 23.20 21.52 18.72
N ALA A 17 23.96 21.27 17.66
CA ALA A 17 23.45 20.65 16.42
C ALA A 17 23.15 19.19 16.74
N VAL A 18 21.84 18.86 16.81
CA VAL A 18 21.38 17.47 16.89
C VAL A 18 21.58 16.86 15.50
N ALA A 19 22.64 16.05 15.36
CA ALA A 19 22.86 15.25 14.16
C ALA A 19 21.74 14.19 14.06
N MET A 20 20.78 14.38 13.15
CA MET A 20 19.82 13.34 12.79
C MET A 20 20.60 12.22 12.09
N ALA A 21 20.81 11.12 12.79
CA ALA A 21 21.35 9.89 12.21
C ALA A 21 20.35 9.38 11.18
N GLN A 22 20.68 9.52 9.88
CA GLN A 22 19.91 8.89 8.80
C GLN A 22 20.06 7.37 8.94
N ARG A 23 18.94 6.68 9.17
CA ARG A 23 18.92 5.22 9.10
C ARG A 23 19.32 4.81 7.69
N PRO A 24 20.31 3.89 7.52
CA PRO A 24 20.61 3.37 6.20
C PRO A 24 19.37 2.65 5.65
N ALA A 25 18.99 2.97 4.41
CA ALA A 25 17.92 2.28 3.71
C ALA A 25 18.23 0.77 3.69
N ALA A 26 17.24 -0.06 4.03
CA ALA A 26 17.40 -1.51 4.01
C ALA A 26 17.79 -1.96 2.59
N ALA A 27 18.83 -2.79 2.48
CA ALA A 27 19.22 -3.34 1.19
C ALA A 27 18.05 -4.13 0.58
N PRO A 28 17.79 -4.01 -0.74
CA PRO A 28 16.73 -4.78 -1.39
C PRO A 28 16.96 -6.28 -1.16
N PRO A 29 15.89 -7.08 -1.00
CA PRO A 29 16.02 -8.52 -0.79
C PRO A 29 16.79 -9.17 -1.94
N PRO A 30 17.60 -10.21 -1.67
CA PRO A 30 18.35 -10.90 -2.71
C PRO A 30 17.40 -11.51 -3.74
N ARG A 31 17.76 -11.40 -5.02
CA ARG A 31 16.96 -12.00 -6.10
C ARG A 31 17.04 -13.53 -6.03
N PRO A 32 15.97 -14.25 -6.43
CA PRO A 32 15.99 -15.69 -6.51
C PRO A 32 17.11 -16.21 -7.40
N GLU A 33 17.81 -17.26 -6.98
CA GLU A 33 18.96 -17.83 -7.71
C GLU A 33 18.58 -18.24 -9.15
N ALA A 34 17.38 -18.81 -9.35
CA ALA A 34 16.89 -19.18 -10.68
C ALA A 34 16.77 -17.95 -11.61
N PHE A 35 16.46 -16.76 -11.10
CA PHE A 35 16.43 -15.52 -11.87
C PHE A 35 17.85 -15.01 -12.15
N GLU A 36 18.75 -15.06 -11.17
CA GLU A 36 20.15 -14.65 -11.37
C GLU A 36 20.87 -15.56 -12.38
N ALA A 37 20.53 -16.85 -12.46
CA ALA A 37 21.04 -17.76 -13.48
C ALA A 37 20.70 -17.26 -14.90
N LEU A 38 19.46 -16.84 -15.14
CA LEU A 38 19.05 -16.24 -16.41
C LEU A 38 19.88 -15.00 -16.78
N ILE A 39 20.12 -14.12 -15.81
CA ILE A 39 20.88 -12.90 -16.05
C ILE A 39 22.34 -13.21 -16.39
N ARG A 40 22.96 -14.21 -15.75
CA ARG A 40 24.35 -14.63 -16.05
C ARG A 40 24.53 -15.11 -17.48
N CYS A 41 23.52 -15.75 -18.09
CA CYS A 41 23.60 -16.21 -19.47
C CYS A 41 23.85 -15.08 -20.48
N ARG A 42 23.46 -13.84 -20.17
CA ARG A 42 23.67 -12.66 -21.02
C ARG A 42 25.15 -12.34 -21.23
N ALA A 43 26.04 -12.74 -20.31
CA ALA A 43 27.46 -12.46 -20.37
C ALA A 43 28.21 -13.41 -21.32
N ILE A 44 27.59 -14.49 -21.79
CA ILE A 44 28.19 -15.46 -22.70
C ILE A 44 28.23 -14.86 -24.09
N ALA A 45 29.45 -14.70 -24.65
CA ALA A 45 29.65 -14.09 -25.96
C ALA A 45 29.27 -15.03 -27.13
N GLU A 46 29.55 -16.32 -26.97
CA GLU A 46 29.27 -17.31 -27.97
C GLU A 46 27.76 -17.62 -28.06
N PRO A 47 27.11 -17.44 -29.26
CA PRO A 47 25.64 -17.52 -29.36
C PRO A 47 25.05 -18.86 -29.02
N GLU A 48 25.69 -19.96 -29.42
CA GLU A 48 25.16 -21.29 -29.18
C GLU A 48 25.26 -21.71 -27.70
N ALA A 49 26.37 -21.43 -27.04
CA ALA A 49 26.54 -21.62 -25.62
C ALA A 49 25.58 -20.73 -24.78
N ARG A 50 25.36 -19.51 -25.26
CA ARG A 50 24.38 -18.60 -24.63
C ARG A 50 22.95 -19.13 -24.72
N LEU A 51 22.57 -19.69 -25.90
CA LEU A 51 21.24 -20.31 -26.08
C LEU A 51 21.03 -21.48 -25.10
N GLN A 52 22.01 -22.41 -25.07
CA GLN A 52 21.96 -23.55 -24.15
C GLN A 52 21.88 -23.13 -22.68
N CYS A 53 22.60 -22.05 -22.32
CA CYS A 53 22.51 -21.49 -20.99
C CYS A 53 21.09 -20.97 -20.66
N PHE A 54 20.48 -20.21 -21.59
CA PHE A 54 19.12 -19.71 -21.39
C PHE A 54 18.08 -20.83 -21.30
N ASP A 55 18.20 -21.87 -22.15
CA ASP A 55 17.28 -23.01 -22.10
C ASP A 55 17.36 -23.74 -20.75
N ALA A 56 18.58 -23.99 -20.26
CA ALA A 56 18.77 -24.60 -18.95
C ALA A 56 18.26 -23.72 -17.79
N ALA A 57 18.53 -22.43 -17.83
CA ALA A 57 18.10 -21.49 -16.82
C ALA A 57 16.56 -21.28 -16.82
N ALA A 58 15.94 -21.28 -18.00
CA ALA A 58 14.48 -21.22 -18.12
C ALA A 58 13.81 -22.48 -17.55
N ALA A 59 14.34 -23.67 -17.85
CA ALA A 59 13.85 -24.92 -17.27
C ALA A 59 14.00 -24.96 -15.74
N ALA A 60 15.11 -24.44 -15.22
CA ALA A 60 15.32 -24.34 -13.77
C ALA A 60 14.32 -23.36 -13.12
N LEU A 61 14.04 -22.21 -13.73
CA LEU A 61 13.04 -21.24 -13.25
C LEU A 61 11.63 -21.84 -13.25
N GLN A 62 11.26 -22.57 -14.31
CA GLN A 62 9.97 -23.26 -14.39
C GLN A 62 9.87 -24.30 -13.27
N THR A 63 10.88 -25.10 -13.03
CA THR A 63 10.92 -26.10 -11.96
C THR A 63 10.78 -25.44 -10.58
N ALA A 64 11.48 -24.33 -10.35
CA ALA A 64 11.37 -23.59 -9.08
C ALA A 64 9.96 -23.02 -8.88
N GLN A 65 9.29 -22.56 -9.96
CA GLN A 65 7.91 -22.11 -9.90
C GLN A 65 6.93 -23.26 -9.59
N GLU A 66 7.09 -24.42 -10.22
CA GLU A 66 6.26 -25.60 -9.97
C GLU A 66 6.38 -26.09 -8.51
N ARG A 67 7.60 -26.01 -7.95
CA ARG A 67 7.86 -26.31 -6.54
C ARG A 67 7.47 -25.20 -5.57
N ARG A 68 6.96 -24.06 -6.07
CA ARG A 68 6.61 -22.87 -5.29
C ARG A 68 7.79 -22.24 -4.52
N GLU A 69 9.02 -22.50 -4.95
CA GLU A 69 10.23 -21.85 -4.44
C GLU A 69 10.35 -20.42 -4.96
N VAL A 70 9.80 -20.16 -6.15
CA VAL A 70 9.70 -18.85 -6.78
C VAL A 70 8.25 -18.59 -7.18
N VAL A 71 7.75 -17.41 -6.86
CA VAL A 71 6.44 -16.93 -7.31
C VAL A 71 6.66 -15.71 -8.19
N VAL A 72 6.21 -15.79 -9.44
CA VAL A 72 6.23 -14.65 -10.37
C VAL A 72 4.88 -13.94 -10.25
N ILE A 73 4.90 -12.71 -9.76
CA ILE A 73 3.70 -11.88 -9.57
C ILE A 73 3.91 -10.59 -10.38
N ASP A 74 2.96 -10.26 -11.23
CA ASP A 74 2.98 -8.98 -11.92
C ASP A 74 2.34 -7.85 -11.08
N ARG A 75 2.60 -6.60 -11.48
CA ARG A 75 2.06 -5.43 -10.76
C ARG A 75 0.53 -5.37 -10.75
N GLN A 76 -0.13 -5.92 -11.76
CA GLN A 76 -1.58 -5.93 -11.80
C GLN A 76 -2.14 -6.87 -10.73
N GLN A 77 -1.56 -8.06 -10.58
CA GLN A 77 -1.94 -9.02 -9.54
C GLN A 77 -1.71 -8.42 -8.13
N VAL A 78 -0.61 -7.68 -7.94
CA VAL A 78 -0.36 -6.97 -6.67
C VAL A 78 -1.46 -5.94 -6.40
N ARG A 79 -1.81 -5.11 -7.39
CA ARG A 79 -2.89 -4.10 -7.24
C ARG A 79 -4.24 -4.74 -6.97
N GLU A 80 -4.58 -5.81 -7.65
CA GLU A 80 -5.82 -6.56 -7.41
C GLU A 80 -5.86 -7.15 -5.99
N GLY A 81 -4.76 -7.73 -5.54
CA GLY A 81 -4.61 -8.19 -4.16
C GLY A 81 -4.82 -7.06 -3.15
N ARG A 82 -4.19 -5.91 -3.36
CA ARG A 82 -4.36 -4.72 -2.50
C ARG A 82 -5.79 -4.18 -2.53
N ARG A 83 -6.46 -4.17 -3.68
CA ARG A 83 -7.88 -3.79 -3.79
C ARG A 83 -8.78 -4.72 -2.98
N ARG A 84 -8.56 -6.03 -3.06
CA ARG A 84 -9.32 -7.02 -2.28
C ARG A 84 -9.14 -6.86 -0.78
N LEU A 85 -7.95 -6.40 -0.35
CA LEU A 85 -7.62 -6.17 1.05
C LEU A 85 -7.89 -4.74 1.53
N PHE A 86 -8.32 -3.84 0.61
CA PHE A 86 -8.56 -2.44 0.91
C PHE A 86 -9.56 -2.27 2.06
N GLY A 87 -9.16 -1.54 3.10
CA GLY A 87 -9.99 -1.27 4.28
C GLY A 87 -10.00 -2.36 5.35
N LEU A 88 -9.37 -3.52 5.10
CA LEU A 88 -9.15 -4.51 6.16
C LEU A 88 -7.99 -4.06 7.07
N ALA A 89 -8.18 -4.19 8.37
CA ALA A 89 -7.11 -4.04 9.35
C ALA A 89 -6.27 -5.33 9.34
N LEU A 90 -5.27 -5.39 8.46
CA LEU A 90 -4.33 -6.51 8.43
C LEU A 90 -3.24 -6.27 9.48
N PRO A 91 -2.80 -7.32 10.20
CA PRO A 91 -1.57 -7.23 10.98
C PRO A 91 -0.41 -6.89 10.02
N ARG A 92 0.49 -6.01 10.46
CA ARG A 92 1.69 -5.67 9.69
C ARG A 92 2.55 -6.92 9.52
N ILE A 93 2.53 -7.51 8.33
CA ILE A 93 3.35 -8.67 7.98
C ILE A 93 4.54 -8.13 7.17
N PRO A 94 5.78 -8.22 7.66
CA PRO A 94 6.96 -7.65 6.99
C PRO A 94 7.19 -8.16 5.56
N ILE A 95 6.63 -9.34 5.23
CA ILE A 95 6.78 -9.98 3.92
C ILE A 95 6.07 -9.21 2.78
N PHE A 96 5.11 -8.34 3.12
CA PHE A 96 4.36 -7.55 2.11
C PHE A 96 4.77 -6.08 2.06
N GLY A 97 5.95 -5.73 2.57
CA GLY A 97 6.42 -4.35 2.58
C GLY A 97 5.50 -3.46 3.42
N GLY A 98 5.52 -3.61 4.72
CA GLY A 98 4.70 -2.84 5.66
C GLY A 98 5.55 -2.16 6.73
N GLY A 99 6.74 -1.66 6.37
CA GLY A 99 7.53 -0.77 7.20
C GLY A 99 7.13 0.69 6.98
N ASP A 100 7.33 1.51 7.99
CA ASP A 100 7.08 2.96 7.92
C ASP A 100 7.99 3.66 6.89
N ASP A 101 9.01 2.95 6.35
CA ASP A 101 9.98 3.43 5.37
C ASP A 101 9.58 3.14 3.90
N ASP A 102 8.50 2.38 3.66
CA ASP A 102 8.04 2.00 2.31
C ASP A 102 7.08 3.04 1.68
N GLU A 103 6.87 4.20 2.32
CA GLU A 103 5.91 5.20 1.82
C GLU A 103 6.35 5.80 0.46
N GLU A 104 7.65 5.91 0.20
CA GLU A 104 8.16 6.51 -1.05
C GLU A 104 8.21 5.53 -2.23
N GLU A 105 8.49 4.24 -2.00
CA GLU A 105 8.62 3.25 -3.08
C GLU A 105 7.27 2.74 -3.64
N ASN A 106 6.19 2.89 -2.90
CA ASN A 106 4.90 2.24 -3.21
C ASN A 106 3.75 3.19 -3.55
N GLU A 107 3.97 4.47 -3.75
CA GLU A 107 2.89 5.42 -4.08
C GLU A 107 2.19 5.04 -5.40
N ALA A 108 2.92 4.51 -6.39
CA ALA A 108 2.35 4.04 -7.65
C ALA A 108 1.44 2.79 -7.50
N ASP A 109 1.62 2.02 -6.43
CA ASP A 109 0.86 0.80 -6.15
C ASP A 109 -0.18 1.00 -5.03
N ARG A 110 -0.26 2.20 -4.47
CA ARG A 110 -1.19 2.54 -3.40
C ARG A 110 -2.62 2.56 -3.93
N VAL A 111 -3.52 1.90 -3.21
CA VAL A 111 -4.95 1.92 -3.50
C VAL A 111 -5.61 2.86 -2.50
N ASP A 112 -5.98 4.05 -2.94
CA ASP A 112 -6.68 5.05 -2.11
C ASP A 112 -8.18 5.08 -2.37
N THR A 113 -8.60 4.51 -3.49
CA THR A 113 -10.00 4.50 -3.93
C THR A 113 -10.37 3.12 -4.46
N VAL A 114 -11.51 2.63 -4.04
CA VAL A 114 -12.14 1.42 -4.57
C VAL A 114 -13.55 1.74 -5.03
N GLU A 115 -13.87 1.31 -6.24
CA GLU A 115 -15.23 1.33 -6.77
C GLU A 115 -15.86 -0.05 -6.62
N GLY A 116 -17.15 -0.10 -6.36
CA GLY A 116 -17.91 -1.34 -6.25
C GLY A 116 -19.36 -1.16 -6.62
N VAL A 117 -20.07 -2.27 -6.71
CA VAL A 117 -21.50 -2.31 -6.93
C VAL A 117 -22.17 -2.93 -5.71
N VAL A 118 -23.24 -2.32 -5.24
CA VAL A 118 -24.02 -2.80 -4.09
C VAL A 118 -24.68 -4.13 -4.47
N ALA A 119 -24.41 -5.18 -3.69
CA ALA A 119 -25.15 -6.44 -3.74
C ALA A 119 -26.35 -6.40 -2.80
N SER A 120 -26.16 -5.88 -1.58
CA SER A 120 -27.24 -5.68 -0.61
C SER A 120 -26.94 -4.53 0.34
N ALA A 121 -27.99 -3.93 0.90
CA ALA A 121 -27.85 -2.92 1.93
C ALA A 121 -28.97 -3.08 2.97
N SER A 122 -28.63 -2.98 4.25
CA SER A 122 -29.53 -3.04 5.39
C SER A 122 -29.14 -2.01 6.44
N GLN A 123 -30.01 -1.74 7.38
CA GLN A 123 -29.69 -0.92 8.55
C GLN A 123 -29.67 -1.79 9.80
N ASP A 124 -28.77 -1.48 10.70
CA ASP A 124 -28.78 -2.05 12.05
C ASP A 124 -29.87 -1.39 12.94
N SER A 125 -29.98 -1.83 14.19
CA SER A 125 -30.94 -1.30 15.16
C SER A 125 -30.72 0.18 15.50
N LEU A 126 -29.56 0.74 15.21
CA LEU A 126 -29.21 2.14 15.43
C LEU A 126 -29.42 2.99 14.18
N GLY A 127 -29.79 2.36 13.05
CA GLY A 127 -30.00 3.01 11.78
C GLY A 127 -28.74 3.19 10.93
N HIS A 128 -27.61 2.59 11.33
CA HIS A 128 -26.38 2.61 10.54
C HIS A 128 -26.49 1.66 9.35
N TRP A 129 -25.98 2.08 8.20
CA TRP A 129 -25.96 1.26 7.00
C TRP A 129 -24.91 0.17 7.07
N MET A 130 -25.31 -1.04 6.77
CA MET A 130 -24.43 -2.15 6.38
C MET A 130 -24.60 -2.37 4.88
N VAL A 131 -23.53 -2.22 4.12
CA VAL A 131 -23.51 -2.35 2.67
C VAL A 131 -22.57 -3.49 2.29
N VAL A 132 -23.09 -4.46 1.56
CA VAL A 132 -22.32 -5.57 0.98
C VAL A 132 -22.17 -5.34 -0.51
N LEU A 133 -20.96 -5.46 -1.01
CA LEU A 133 -20.63 -5.31 -2.42
C LEU A 133 -20.70 -6.65 -3.15
N GLN A 134 -20.74 -6.61 -4.49
CA GLN A 134 -20.77 -7.82 -5.32
C GLN A 134 -19.49 -8.67 -5.19
N ASP A 135 -18.37 -8.07 -4.85
CA ASP A 135 -17.09 -8.78 -4.56
C ASP A 135 -17.06 -9.43 -3.15
N GLY A 136 -18.14 -9.28 -2.38
CA GLY A 136 -18.27 -9.81 -1.03
C GLY A 136 -17.76 -8.91 0.08
N ALA A 137 -17.14 -7.77 -0.23
CA ALA A 137 -16.69 -6.81 0.77
C ALA A 137 -17.89 -6.21 1.53
N ALA A 138 -17.84 -6.24 2.85
CA ALA A 138 -18.89 -5.70 3.71
C ALA A 138 -18.40 -4.47 4.48
N TRP A 139 -19.20 -3.41 4.47
CA TRP A 139 -18.91 -2.14 5.06
C TRP A 139 -20.02 -1.69 5.98
N ILE A 140 -19.67 -1.22 7.17
CA ILE A 140 -20.60 -0.67 8.16
C ILE A 140 -20.36 0.82 8.32
N GLN A 141 -21.44 1.59 8.38
CA GLN A 141 -21.40 3.00 8.72
C GLN A 141 -20.95 3.19 10.19
N VAL A 142 -20.09 4.18 10.42
CA VAL A 142 -19.54 4.49 11.75
C VAL A 142 -19.76 5.94 12.16
N ASP A 143 -20.50 6.70 11.37
CA ASP A 143 -20.94 8.06 11.70
C ASP A 143 -22.48 8.15 11.72
N ASN A 144 -22.99 9.30 12.12
CA ASN A 144 -24.45 9.57 12.16
C ASN A 144 -24.93 10.37 10.93
N ASN A 145 -24.12 10.50 9.89
CA ASN A 145 -24.51 11.20 8.69
C ASN A 145 -25.63 10.45 7.96
N ARG A 146 -26.60 11.18 7.43
CA ARG A 146 -27.70 10.58 6.68
C ARG A 146 -27.40 10.56 5.19
N LEU A 147 -27.62 9.40 4.56
CA LEU A 147 -27.68 9.33 3.11
C LEU A 147 -29.02 9.88 2.64
N ALA A 148 -28.99 10.77 1.64
CA ALA A 148 -30.21 11.32 1.05
C ALA A 148 -31.06 10.25 0.36
N LEU A 149 -30.41 9.25 -0.25
CA LEU A 149 -31.06 8.09 -0.85
C LEU A 149 -30.52 6.80 -0.22
N ARG A 150 -31.41 5.84 -0.03
CA ARG A 150 -31.05 4.51 0.49
C ARG A 150 -30.20 3.77 -0.54
N PRO A 151 -29.09 3.12 -0.14
CA PRO A 151 -28.35 2.22 -1.01
C PRO A 151 -29.25 1.08 -1.50
N ARG A 152 -29.17 0.76 -2.79
CA ARG A 152 -29.94 -0.32 -3.41
C ARG A 152 -29.02 -1.23 -4.24
N PRO A 153 -29.35 -2.52 -4.37
CA PRO A 153 -28.62 -3.41 -5.26
C PRO A 153 -28.45 -2.82 -6.66
N GLY A 154 -27.29 -3.02 -7.26
CA GLY A 154 -26.92 -2.51 -8.57
C GLY A 154 -26.39 -1.07 -8.60
N GLN A 155 -26.48 -0.32 -7.51
CA GLN A 155 -25.92 1.03 -7.45
C GLN A 155 -24.39 1.01 -7.33
N ARG A 156 -23.73 1.95 -8.03
CA ARG A 156 -22.29 2.14 -7.93
C ARG A 156 -21.95 2.92 -6.65
N ILE A 157 -20.91 2.50 -6.00
CA ILE A 157 -20.32 3.20 -4.87
C ILE A 157 -18.83 3.45 -5.10
N VAL A 158 -18.32 4.48 -4.45
CA VAL A 158 -16.90 4.82 -4.39
C VAL A 158 -16.51 4.92 -2.93
N ILE A 159 -15.44 4.23 -2.55
CA ILE A 159 -14.90 4.25 -1.19
C ILE A 159 -13.48 4.80 -1.26
N ASN A 160 -13.26 5.92 -0.62
CA ASN A 160 -11.97 6.58 -0.55
C ASN A 160 -11.36 6.41 0.84
N ARG A 161 -10.05 6.26 0.90
CA ARG A 161 -9.30 6.43 2.14
C ARG A 161 -9.46 7.88 2.61
N ALA A 162 -9.69 8.07 3.89
CA ALA A 162 -9.82 9.38 4.52
C ALA A 162 -8.78 9.54 5.64
N ALA A 163 -8.73 10.70 6.26
CA ALA A 163 -7.78 10.97 7.32
C ALA A 163 -7.89 9.96 8.48
N LEU A 164 -6.78 9.74 9.19
CA LEU A 164 -6.68 8.90 10.38
C LEU A 164 -7.13 7.44 10.17
N GLY A 165 -6.89 6.88 8.96
CA GLY A 165 -7.21 5.49 8.67
C GLY A 165 -8.70 5.19 8.52
N SER A 166 -9.55 6.21 8.42
CA SER A 166 -10.98 6.05 8.15
C SER A 166 -11.26 5.94 6.65
N PHE A 167 -12.50 5.58 6.28
CA PHE A 167 -12.94 5.47 4.89
C PHE A 167 -14.23 6.26 4.69
N MET A 168 -14.37 6.85 3.52
CA MET A 168 -15.55 7.61 3.11
C MET A 168 -16.23 6.90 1.94
N MET A 169 -17.46 6.43 2.14
CA MET A 169 -18.27 5.81 1.12
C MET A 169 -19.24 6.82 0.53
N ARG A 170 -19.30 6.91 -0.80
CA ARG A 170 -20.29 7.68 -1.56
C ARG A 170 -21.11 6.75 -2.42
N VAL A 171 -22.42 6.95 -2.40
CA VAL A 171 -23.38 6.21 -3.24
C VAL A 171 -23.93 7.18 -4.29
N ASN A 172 -23.74 6.87 -5.59
CA ASN A 172 -24.25 7.72 -6.68
C ASN A 172 -23.91 9.23 -6.52
N ASN A 173 -22.66 9.56 -6.22
CA ASN A 173 -22.19 10.94 -6.02
C ASN A 173 -22.87 11.75 -4.89
N GLN A 174 -23.60 11.11 -3.98
CA GLN A 174 -24.14 11.78 -2.81
C GLN A 174 -23.07 12.15 -1.79
N PRO A 175 -23.37 13.02 -0.81
CA PRO A 175 -22.50 13.23 0.34
C PRO A 175 -22.12 11.90 0.99
N GLY A 176 -20.83 11.75 1.30
CA GLY A 176 -20.31 10.48 1.82
C GLY A 176 -20.65 10.26 3.29
N ILE A 177 -20.67 9.01 3.67
CA ILE A 177 -20.73 8.54 5.06
C ILE A 177 -19.39 7.89 5.43
N ARG A 178 -18.99 8.00 6.70
CA ARG A 178 -17.82 7.28 7.20
C ARG A 178 -18.16 5.81 7.40
N VAL A 179 -17.27 4.96 6.90
CA VAL A 179 -17.46 3.52 6.96
C VAL A 179 -16.21 2.81 7.46
N ARG A 180 -16.40 1.59 7.94
CA ARG A 180 -15.35 0.64 8.28
C ARG A 180 -15.65 -0.67 7.59
N ARG A 181 -14.62 -1.32 7.05
CA ARG A 181 -14.75 -2.65 6.47
C ARG A 181 -14.84 -3.71 7.57
N THR A 182 -15.73 -4.67 7.40
CA THR A 182 -15.96 -5.76 8.36
C THR A 182 -15.59 -7.14 7.77
N ARG A 183 -15.61 -7.25 6.44
CA ARG A 183 -15.25 -8.48 5.71
C ARG A 183 -14.69 -8.16 4.34
#